data_439961bfc1cbb88dd58e1758b8152cac
#
_entry.id   439961bfc1cbb88dd58e1758b8152cac
#
_cell.length_a   1.000
_cell.length_b   1.000
_cell.length_c   1.000
_cell.angle_alpha   90.00
_cell.angle_beta   90.00
_cell.angle_gamma   90.00
#
_symmetry.space_group_name_H-M   'P 1'
#
loop_
_entity.id
_entity.type
_entity.pdbx_description
1 polymer ?
#
loop_
_entity_poly.entity_id
_entity_poly.type
_entity_poly.pdbx_seq_one_letter_code
_entity_poly.pdbx_strand_id
1 'polypeptide(L)'
;MTTGRLGAELDASKLEVTSAPTSKPVPNHDSPEVAALKDGTDRMIIVSWTSQLGWGDPRVVPYGPISLMPTSSALQYATQCFEGMKVFRGYDGRLRLFRPLFNCERLRNSASRIALPNFDPKELLKLIHKLCSLEAPKWLPKDNPGAALYIRPTLIGSDSSLGFKAPDEAQLYIFMLYWPSPKTNGLRGTRLLASRESVVRAWPGGTGAAKVGGNYAAALSEHVQAKQRGFDQVLWLYGQDRQITEAGAANIFVMWKTNSGSLQLVTSPLDGNNLILAGNTRRSIIELSRAIFDNEDAGDGIRCEVLEKKFTVTEVEEAACQDRLVGAFSVGTAYWIQEIAEINIDGRVIKIGLGKTPHVALLRSRMSDIMFGNRESQWADIVSEE
;
A
#
# COMPACT_ATOMS: atom_id res chain seq x y z
N MET A 1 -2.66 -7.53 43.15
CA MET A 1 -2.94 -6.68 41.97
C MET A 1 -1.82 -5.65 41.92
N THR A 2 -0.78 -5.96 41.18
CA THR A 2 0.32 -5.02 40.89
C THR A 2 -0.17 -4.04 39.86
N THR A 3 -0.31 -2.78 40.24
CA THR A 3 -0.48 -1.67 39.31
C THR A 3 0.78 -1.59 38.44
N GLY A 4 0.78 -2.33 37.33
CA GLY A 4 1.85 -2.26 36.34
C GLY A 4 1.96 -0.80 35.88
N ARG A 5 3.13 -0.18 36.02
CA ARG A 5 3.46 1.06 35.36
C ARG A 5 3.21 0.82 33.88
N LEU A 6 2.25 1.51 33.31
CA LEU A 6 2.12 1.61 31.84
C LEU A 6 3.47 2.15 31.34
N GLY A 7 4.16 1.40 30.48
CA GLY A 7 5.41 1.85 29.88
C GLY A 7 5.19 3.17 29.12
N ALA A 8 6.27 3.87 28.79
CA ALA A 8 6.19 5.13 28.07
C ALA A 8 5.52 4.94 26.69
N GLU A 9 4.61 5.84 26.33
CA GLU A 9 3.98 5.89 25.02
C GLU A 9 4.93 6.49 23.98
N LEU A 10 4.69 6.20 22.70
CA LEU A 10 5.39 6.84 21.59
C LEU A 10 5.10 8.35 21.61
N ASP A 11 6.14 9.17 21.66
CA ASP A 11 6.05 10.63 21.78
C ASP A 11 6.96 11.31 20.77
N ALA A 12 6.38 11.85 19.69
CA ALA A 12 7.11 12.53 18.63
C ALA A 12 7.72 13.87 19.09
N SER A 13 7.24 14.46 20.19
CA SER A 13 7.80 15.72 20.71
C SER A 13 9.21 15.55 21.28
N LYS A 14 9.60 14.32 21.59
CA LYS A 14 10.94 13.95 22.09
C LYS A 14 11.92 13.57 20.98
N LEU A 15 11.57 13.86 19.73
CA LEU A 15 12.44 13.52 18.61
C LEU A 15 13.76 14.26 18.68
N GLU A 16 14.84 13.52 18.80
CA GLU A 16 16.20 14.03 18.72
C GLU A 16 16.71 14.01 17.28
N VAL A 17 17.23 15.14 16.83
CA VAL A 17 17.84 15.25 15.49
C VAL A 17 19.35 15.29 15.66
N THR A 18 20.03 14.20 15.34
CA THR A 18 21.50 14.18 15.29
C THR A 18 22.00 14.88 14.02
N SER A 19 23.20 15.48 14.11
CA SER A 19 23.81 16.21 13.01
C SER A 19 23.81 15.41 11.72
N ALA A 20 23.56 16.09 10.59
CA ALA A 20 23.44 15.48 9.29
C ALA A 20 24.73 14.75 8.87
N PRO A 21 24.62 13.54 8.33
CA PRO A 21 25.72 12.92 7.61
C PRO A 21 26.06 13.73 6.37
N THR A 22 27.18 13.40 5.72
CA THR A 22 27.55 13.97 4.43
C THR A 22 26.36 13.86 3.47
N SER A 23 25.86 14.99 2.99
CA SER A 23 24.70 15.05 2.11
C SER A 23 24.98 14.32 0.79
N LYS A 24 24.18 13.31 0.44
CA LYS A 24 24.27 12.61 -0.83
C LYS A 24 23.77 13.48 -1.99
N PRO A 25 24.37 13.38 -3.19
CA PRO A 25 23.73 13.97 -4.38
C PRO A 25 22.39 13.29 -4.65
N VAL A 26 21.39 14.09 -5.08
CA VAL A 26 20.11 13.53 -5.53
C VAL A 26 20.35 12.91 -6.91
N PRO A 27 20.01 11.61 -7.11
CA PRO A 27 20.22 10.96 -8.40
C PRO A 27 19.24 11.49 -9.44
N ASN A 28 19.54 11.29 -10.72
CA ASN A 28 18.59 11.55 -11.78
C ASN A 28 17.37 10.64 -11.63
N HIS A 29 16.17 11.20 -11.70
CA HIS A 29 14.90 10.52 -11.48
C HIS A 29 14.70 9.27 -12.37
N ASP A 30 15.22 9.28 -13.58
CA ASP A 30 15.12 8.17 -14.55
C ASP A 30 16.34 7.24 -14.53
N SER A 31 17.24 7.39 -13.55
CA SER A 31 18.45 6.57 -13.46
C SER A 31 18.14 5.10 -13.12
N PRO A 32 19.01 4.17 -13.53
CA PRO A 32 18.89 2.75 -13.17
C PRO A 32 18.88 2.52 -11.65
N GLU A 33 19.62 3.34 -10.88
CA GLU A 33 19.70 3.28 -9.43
C GLU A 33 18.34 3.57 -8.79
N VAL A 34 17.66 4.63 -9.24
CA VAL A 34 16.31 4.97 -8.79
C VAL A 34 15.32 3.86 -9.19
N ALA A 35 15.41 3.35 -10.43
CA ALA A 35 14.57 2.25 -10.88
C ALA A 35 14.77 0.96 -10.06
N ALA A 36 15.99 0.74 -9.52
CA ALA A 36 16.32 -0.39 -8.65
C ALA A 36 15.85 -0.20 -7.20
N LEU A 37 15.29 0.97 -6.84
CA LEU A 37 14.83 1.32 -5.48
C LEU A 37 15.92 1.13 -4.39
N LYS A 38 17.17 1.45 -4.72
CA LYS A 38 18.31 1.31 -3.80
C LYS A 38 18.66 2.61 -3.07
N ASP A 39 18.26 3.76 -3.63
CA ASP A 39 18.63 5.07 -3.11
C ASP A 39 17.64 5.55 -2.03
N GLY A 40 18.06 5.34 -0.78
CA GLY A 40 17.42 5.98 0.37
C GLY A 40 17.87 7.42 0.53
N THR A 41 17.00 8.25 1.11
CA THR A 41 17.32 9.61 1.52
C THR A 41 18.48 9.63 2.53
N ASP A 42 18.94 10.82 2.95
CA ASP A 42 20.11 10.92 3.81
C ASP A 42 19.87 10.37 5.22
N ARG A 43 18.64 10.44 5.69
CA ARG A 43 18.28 10.13 7.08
C ARG A 43 17.10 9.17 7.16
N MET A 44 16.97 8.54 8.34
CA MET A 44 15.83 7.74 8.75
C MET A 44 15.52 8.01 10.22
N ILE A 45 14.32 7.64 10.67
CA ILE A 45 13.95 7.66 12.09
C ILE A 45 14.02 6.25 12.65
N ILE A 46 14.53 6.13 13.88
CA ILE A 46 14.53 4.87 14.64
C ILE A 46 13.96 5.16 16.05
N VAL A 47 13.12 4.24 16.53
CA VAL A 47 12.57 4.26 17.88
C VAL A 47 12.61 2.84 18.43
N SER A 48 13.20 2.65 19.62
CA SER A 48 13.22 1.36 20.30
C SER A 48 12.04 1.26 21.27
N TRP A 49 11.60 0.06 21.53
CA TRP A 49 10.58 -0.26 22.53
C TRP A 49 11.00 -1.48 23.35
N THR A 50 10.68 -1.47 24.64
CA THR A 50 10.81 -2.65 25.50
C THR A 50 9.54 -2.86 26.31
N SER A 51 9.24 -4.12 26.65
CA SER A 51 8.07 -4.48 27.47
C SER A 51 8.12 -3.88 28.90
N GLN A 52 9.32 -3.52 29.39
CA GLN A 52 9.52 -2.95 30.72
C GLN A 52 9.38 -1.43 30.75
N LEU A 53 9.91 -0.73 29.75
CA LEU A 53 10.02 0.73 29.75
C LEU A 53 9.04 1.40 28.77
N GLY A 54 8.48 0.65 27.82
CA GLY A 54 7.69 1.20 26.72
C GLY A 54 8.55 1.78 25.61
N TRP A 55 8.06 2.81 24.93
CA TRP A 55 8.75 3.48 23.82
C TRP A 55 9.86 4.40 24.34
N GLY A 56 11.03 4.27 23.73
CA GLY A 56 12.13 5.22 23.91
C GLY A 56 11.96 6.49 23.09
N ASP A 57 12.87 7.44 23.25
CA ASP A 57 12.84 8.69 22.51
C ASP A 57 13.18 8.45 21.02
N PRO A 58 12.39 8.98 20.08
CA PRO A 58 12.67 8.87 18.66
C PRO A 58 13.96 9.57 18.28
N ARG A 59 14.71 9.02 17.31
CA ARG A 59 15.96 9.63 16.83
C ARG A 59 16.01 9.68 15.32
N VAL A 60 16.39 10.82 14.78
CA VAL A 60 16.81 10.95 13.38
C VAL A 60 18.28 10.53 13.28
N VAL A 61 18.54 9.52 12.47
CA VAL A 61 19.88 8.96 12.27
C VAL A 61 20.22 8.89 10.77
N PRO A 62 21.49 8.75 10.38
CA PRO A 62 21.85 8.48 8.99
C PRO A 62 21.14 7.23 8.46
N TYR A 63 20.65 7.28 7.21
CA TYR A 63 20.14 6.08 6.55
C TYR A 63 21.27 5.06 6.34
N GLY A 64 21.08 3.88 6.87
CA GLY A 64 22.08 2.81 6.81
C GLY A 64 21.59 1.48 7.39
N PRO A 65 22.53 0.55 7.64
CA PRO A 65 22.22 -0.76 8.21
C PRO A 65 21.57 -0.66 9.59
N ILE A 66 20.71 -1.62 9.89
CA ILE A 66 20.13 -1.84 11.22
C ILE A 66 20.82 -3.04 11.85
N SER A 67 21.30 -2.88 13.09
CA SER A 67 21.90 -3.99 13.84
C SER A 67 20.81 -4.75 14.59
N LEU A 68 20.75 -6.05 14.36
CA LEU A 68 19.84 -6.98 15.04
C LEU A 68 20.65 -8.19 15.56
N MET A 69 20.25 -8.70 16.74
CA MET A 69 20.75 -9.99 17.19
C MET A 69 20.21 -11.12 16.29
N PRO A 70 21.02 -12.15 15.98
CA PRO A 70 20.56 -13.30 15.21
C PRO A 70 19.31 -13.99 15.79
N THR A 71 19.07 -13.84 17.10
CA THR A 71 17.92 -14.36 17.82
C THR A 71 16.63 -13.56 17.62
N SER A 72 16.72 -12.40 16.97
CA SER A 72 15.58 -11.50 16.75
C SER A 72 14.38 -12.22 16.14
N SER A 73 13.20 -12.06 16.72
CA SER A 73 11.98 -12.73 16.28
C SER A 73 11.55 -12.29 14.86
N ALA A 74 11.91 -11.10 14.43
CA ALA A 74 11.71 -10.68 13.06
C ALA A 74 12.47 -11.57 12.06
N LEU A 75 13.70 -12.00 12.40
CA LEU A 75 14.52 -12.88 11.57
C LEU A 75 14.09 -14.33 11.65
N GLN A 76 13.61 -14.79 12.82
CA GLN A 76 13.30 -16.19 13.06
C GLN A 76 11.83 -16.53 12.77
N TYR A 77 10.90 -15.62 13.05
CA TYR A 77 9.46 -15.87 13.02
C TYR A 77 8.67 -14.85 12.19
N ALA A 78 9.35 -13.99 11.42
CA ALA A 78 8.75 -12.94 10.59
C ALA A 78 7.82 -11.99 11.38
N THR A 79 8.11 -11.74 12.66
CA THR A 79 7.38 -10.78 13.50
C THR A 79 7.69 -9.36 13.05
N GLN A 80 7.13 -8.97 11.92
CA GLN A 80 7.28 -7.64 11.33
C GLN A 80 6.01 -7.21 10.60
N CYS A 81 5.72 -5.91 10.67
CA CYS A 81 4.70 -5.27 9.87
C CYS A 81 5.23 -3.95 9.30
N PHE A 82 4.64 -3.50 8.21
CA PHE A 82 5.14 -2.31 7.52
C PHE A 82 4.02 -1.55 6.83
N GLU A 83 4.32 -0.33 6.46
CA GLU A 83 3.46 0.51 5.64
C GLU A 83 4.16 1.02 4.40
N GLY A 84 3.36 1.57 3.50
CA GLY A 84 3.85 2.25 2.32
C GLY A 84 2.94 3.41 1.98
N MET A 85 3.51 4.60 1.91
CA MET A 85 2.86 5.82 1.47
C MET A 85 3.85 6.67 0.68
N LYS A 86 3.40 7.79 0.13
CA LYS A 86 4.28 8.70 -0.62
C LYS A 86 4.08 10.12 -0.17
N VAL A 87 5.17 10.88 -0.15
CA VAL A 87 5.14 12.34 -0.17
C VAL A 87 5.37 12.79 -1.60
N PHE A 88 4.56 13.74 -2.07
CA PHE A 88 4.56 14.25 -3.43
C PHE A 88 4.95 15.73 -3.45
N ARG A 89 5.74 16.13 -4.44
CA ARG A 89 5.86 17.55 -4.82
C ARG A 89 4.72 17.91 -5.76
N GLY A 90 3.80 18.73 -5.29
CA GLY A 90 2.68 19.21 -6.09
C GLY A 90 3.07 20.22 -7.16
N TYR A 91 2.20 20.44 -8.13
CA TYR A 91 2.36 21.45 -9.16
C TYR A 91 2.28 22.90 -8.59
N ASP A 92 1.69 23.05 -7.43
CA ASP A 92 1.68 24.29 -6.63
C ASP A 92 2.95 24.49 -5.78
N GLY A 93 3.93 23.61 -5.94
CA GLY A 93 5.21 23.63 -5.23
C GLY A 93 5.16 23.14 -3.78
N ARG A 94 4.00 22.76 -3.24
CA ARG A 94 3.87 22.25 -1.86
C ARG A 94 4.10 20.75 -1.78
N LEU A 95 4.65 20.31 -0.64
CA LEU A 95 4.76 18.89 -0.30
C LEU A 95 3.45 18.39 0.35
N ARG A 96 3.04 17.18 0.00
CA ARG A 96 1.84 16.58 0.58
C ARG A 96 1.86 15.07 0.67
N LEU A 97 1.23 14.55 1.71
CA LEU A 97 0.90 13.15 1.90
C LEU A 97 -0.56 12.90 1.51
N PHE A 98 -0.88 11.72 1.05
CA PHE A 98 -2.25 11.35 0.68
C PHE A 98 -2.88 10.45 1.77
N ARG A 99 -3.83 10.99 2.56
CA ARG A 99 -4.57 10.31 3.64
C ARG A 99 -3.65 9.50 4.58
N PRO A 100 -2.56 10.07 5.11
CA PRO A 100 -1.51 9.31 5.79
C PRO A 100 -1.95 8.69 7.12
N LEU A 101 -2.89 9.31 7.83
CA LEU A 101 -3.37 8.80 9.12
C LEU A 101 -3.96 7.38 8.99
N PHE A 102 -4.64 7.10 7.88
CA PHE A 102 -5.18 5.77 7.61
C PHE A 102 -4.09 4.68 7.53
N ASN A 103 -2.95 5.02 6.95
CA ASN A 103 -1.79 4.12 6.92
C ASN A 103 -1.21 3.91 8.32
N CYS A 104 -1.12 4.97 9.15
CA CYS A 104 -0.63 4.86 10.52
C CYS A 104 -1.55 3.98 11.38
N GLU A 105 -2.86 4.12 11.26
CA GLU A 105 -3.86 3.28 11.91
C GLU A 105 -3.74 1.81 11.46
N ARG A 106 -3.53 1.57 10.17
CA ARG A 106 -3.36 0.23 9.63
C ARG A 106 -2.05 -0.41 10.09
N LEU A 107 -0.96 0.35 10.24
CA LEU A 107 0.29 -0.16 10.83
C LEU A 107 0.05 -0.62 12.28
N ARG A 108 -0.64 0.20 13.10
CA ARG A 108 -1.01 -0.17 14.46
C ARG A 108 -1.84 -1.46 14.49
N ASN A 109 -2.86 -1.57 13.63
CA ASN A 109 -3.70 -2.76 13.56
C ASN A 109 -2.91 -4.00 13.12
N SER A 110 -1.97 -3.84 12.19
CA SER A 110 -1.07 -4.91 11.76
C SER A 110 -0.10 -5.32 12.87
N ALA A 111 0.45 -4.37 13.62
CA ALA A 111 1.29 -4.62 14.79
C ALA A 111 0.55 -5.43 15.86
N SER A 112 -0.65 -5.00 16.22
CA SER A 112 -1.50 -5.71 17.19
C SER A 112 -1.82 -7.14 16.75
N ARG A 113 -1.99 -7.40 15.44
CA ARG A 113 -2.31 -8.73 14.91
C ARG A 113 -1.19 -9.75 15.12
N ILE A 114 0.06 -9.30 15.25
CA ILE A 114 1.23 -10.15 15.44
C ILE A 114 1.96 -9.87 16.77
N ALA A 115 1.21 -9.37 17.75
CA ALA A 115 1.67 -9.12 19.12
C ALA A 115 2.87 -8.16 19.23
N LEU A 116 3.05 -7.25 18.27
CA LEU A 116 3.99 -6.14 18.37
C LEU A 116 3.39 -4.99 19.21
N PRO A 117 4.23 -4.10 19.79
CA PRO A 117 3.75 -3.03 20.65
C PRO A 117 2.80 -2.06 19.94
N ASN A 118 1.85 -1.57 20.73
CA ASN A 118 0.89 -0.56 20.28
C ASN A 118 1.51 0.85 20.37
N PHE A 119 0.92 1.80 19.64
CA PHE A 119 1.31 3.22 19.62
C PHE A 119 0.15 4.09 19.15
N ASP A 120 0.18 5.38 19.47
CA ASP A 120 -0.77 6.33 18.88
C ASP A 120 -0.42 6.60 17.38
N PRO A 121 -1.32 6.32 16.43
CA PRO A 121 -1.10 6.61 15.02
C PRO A 121 -0.80 8.09 14.72
N LYS A 122 -1.27 9.01 15.55
CA LYS A 122 -0.98 10.45 15.39
C LYS A 122 0.47 10.77 15.70
N GLU A 123 1.06 10.11 16.69
CA GLU A 123 2.49 10.27 16.99
C GLU A 123 3.37 9.72 15.87
N LEU A 124 3.01 8.56 15.31
CA LEU A 124 3.68 8.06 14.10
C LEU A 124 3.56 9.04 12.93
N LEU A 125 2.38 9.63 12.72
CA LEU A 125 2.17 10.61 11.66
C LEU A 125 3.04 11.85 11.84
N LYS A 126 3.18 12.37 13.06
CA LYS A 126 4.09 13.49 13.37
C LYS A 126 5.55 13.15 13.02
N LEU A 127 6.02 11.94 13.35
CA LEU A 127 7.36 11.48 12.97
C LEU A 127 7.54 11.41 11.45
N ILE A 128 6.53 10.94 10.73
CA ILE A 128 6.55 10.92 9.25
C ILE A 128 6.61 12.35 8.69
N HIS A 129 5.80 13.27 9.19
CA HIS A 129 5.85 14.67 8.81
C HIS A 129 7.23 15.28 9.04
N LYS A 130 7.83 15.02 10.21
CA LYS A 130 9.16 15.55 10.53
C LYS A 130 10.24 15.01 9.59
N LEU A 131 10.22 13.70 9.31
CA LEU A 131 11.17 13.13 8.35
C LEU A 131 10.98 13.72 6.94
N CYS A 132 9.72 13.91 6.52
CA CYS A 132 9.41 14.55 5.24
C CYS A 132 9.90 16.03 5.21
N SER A 133 9.70 16.81 6.29
CA SER A 133 10.16 18.19 6.33
C SER A 133 11.67 18.34 6.22
N LEU A 134 12.41 17.36 6.79
CA LEU A 134 13.88 17.37 6.77
C LEU A 134 14.49 16.90 5.43
N GLU A 135 13.84 15.96 4.75
CA GLU A 135 14.43 15.29 3.58
C GLU A 135 13.78 15.71 2.25
N ALA A 136 12.46 15.87 2.22
CA ALA A 136 11.76 16.07 0.96
C ALA A 136 12.10 17.42 0.27
N PRO A 137 12.43 18.54 0.92
CA PRO A 137 12.82 19.77 0.23
C PRO A 137 14.02 19.58 -0.70
N LYS A 138 15.02 18.80 -0.27
CA LYS A 138 16.21 18.47 -1.07
C LYS A 138 15.89 17.45 -2.19
N TRP A 139 15.21 16.35 -1.84
CA TRP A 139 14.98 15.24 -2.75
C TRP A 139 13.86 15.48 -3.76
N LEU A 140 12.94 16.38 -3.43
CA LEU A 140 11.82 16.80 -4.27
C LEU A 140 11.83 18.33 -4.36
N PRO A 141 12.79 18.93 -5.07
CA PRO A 141 12.88 20.40 -5.19
C PRO A 141 11.65 20.96 -5.92
N LYS A 142 11.39 22.27 -5.72
CA LYS A 142 10.18 22.94 -6.25
C LYS A 142 10.12 22.99 -7.78
N ASP A 143 11.26 22.91 -8.42
CA ASP A 143 11.42 22.89 -9.88
C ASP A 143 11.23 21.49 -10.49
N ASN A 144 10.98 20.46 -9.65
CA ASN A 144 10.65 19.09 -10.09
C ASN A 144 9.26 18.63 -9.58
N PRO A 145 8.17 19.32 -9.98
CA PRO A 145 6.83 18.92 -9.57
C PRO A 145 6.44 17.56 -10.18
N GLY A 146 5.60 16.81 -9.46
CA GLY A 146 5.18 15.47 -9.87
C GLY A 146 6.09 14.35 -9.34
N ALA A 147 7.28 14.68 -8.82
CA ALA A 147 8.16 13.71 -8.17
C ALA A 147 7.64 13.27 -6.80
N ALA A 148 8.10 12.11 -6.33
CA ALA A 148 7.67 11.54 -5.06
C ALA A 148 8.80 10.79 -4.34
N LEU A 149 8.74 10.78 -2.99
CA LEU A 149 9.47 9.82 -2.17
C LEU A 149 8.50 8.77 -1.64
N TYR A 150 8.93 7.52 -1.65
CA TYR A 150 8.21 6.42 -1.03
C TYR A 150 8.66 6.27 0.43
N ILE A 151 7.71 6.33 1.34
CA ILE A 151 7.93 6.29 2.78
C ILE A 151 7.60 4.88 3.28
N ARG A 152 8.52 4.27 4.03
CA ARG A 152 8.41 2.93 4.57
C ARG A 152 8.56 2.92 6.10
N PRO A 153 7.48 3.13 6.86
CA PRO A 153 7.45 2.78 8.27
C PRO A 153 7.45 1.26 8.42
N THR A 154 8.26 0.74 9.31
CA THR A 154 8.37 -0.69 9.59
C THR A 154 8.55 -0.89 11.10
N LEU A 155 7.81 -1.85 11.67
CA LEU A 155 7.92 -2.25 13.07
C LEU A 155 8.27 -3.73 13.13
N ILE A 156 9.34 -4.05 13.87
CA ILE A 156 9.90 -5.40 13.98
C ILE A 156 10.07 -5.81 15.43
N GLY A 157 9.93 -7.10 15.73
CA GLY A 157 10.42 -7.69 16.97
C GLY A 157 11.93 -7.84 16.91
N SER A 158 12.65 -7.21 17.84
CA SER A 158 14.11 -7.11 17.85
C SER A 158 14.77 -7.86 19.00
N ASP A 159 14.07 -8.79 19.63
CA ASP A 159 14.49 -9.51 20.81
C ASP A 159 15.92 -10.03 20.74
N SER A 160 16.59 -9.92 21.87
CA SER A 160 17.93 -10.51 22.08
C SER A 160 17.89 -12.00 22.52
N SER A 161 16.69 -12.58 22.65
CA SER A 161 16.49 -13.98 23.06
C SER A 161 15.64 -14.76 22.06
N LEU A 162 16.04 -16.00 21.79
CA LEU A 162 15.27 -16.93 20.95
C LEU A 162 14.07 -17.47 21.75
N GLY A 163 12.87 -17.46 21.14
CA GLY A 163 11.67 -18.05 21.72
C GLY A 163 10.41 -17.70 20.94
N PHE A 164 9.47 -18.65 20.87
CA PHE A 164 8.15 -18.40 20.27
C PHE A 164 7.23 -17.75 21.31
N LYS A 165 7.31 -16.44 21.41
CA LYS A 165 6.57 -15.58 22.35
C LYS A 165 6.31 -14.21 21.74
N ALA A 166 5.45 -13.41 22.37
CA ALA A 166 5.36 -11.99 22.07
C ALA A 166 6.72 -11.32 22.31
N PRO A 167 7.20 -10.45 21.42
CA PRO A 167 8.47 -9.76 21.59
C PRO A 167 8.54 -8.91 22.86
N ASP A 168 9.65 -9.00 23.60
CA ASP A 168 9.96 -8.13 24.72
C ASP A 168 10.71 -6.86 24.28
N GLU A 169 11.25 -6.88 23.07
CA GLU A 169 11.94 -5.76 22.45
C GLU A 169 11.42 -5.57 21.03
N ALA A 170 11.22 -4.33 20.61
CA ALA A 170 10.81 -3.99 19.26
C ALA A 170 11.49 -2.72 18.76
N GLN A 171 11.57 -2.58 17.45
CA GLN A 171 12.11 -1.39 16.82
C GLN A 171 11.18 -0.90 15.71
N LEU A 172 10.76 0.36 15.82
CA LEU A 172 10.12 1.10 14.74
C LEU A 172 11.18 1.88 13.98
N TYR A 173 11.19 1.78 12.66
CA TYR A 173 12.02 2.64 11.83
C TYR A 173 11.25 3.15 10.61
N ILE A 174 11.61 4.34 10.16
CA ILE A 174 10.96 5.03 9.04
C ILE A 174 12.07 5.51 8.11
N PHE A 175 12.03 5.06 6.85
CA PHE A 175 12.95 5.53 5.81
C PHE A 175 12.21 5.92 4.55
N MET A 176 12.89 6.64 3.67
CA MET A 176 12.33 7.05 2.38
C MET A 176 13.25 6.65 1.24
N LEU A 177 12.63 6.31 0.11
CA LEU A 177 13.32 6.01 -1.14
C LEU A 177 12.84 6.96 -2.23
N TYR A 178 13.75 7.41 -3.10
CA TYR A 178 13.35 8.15 -4.28
C TYR A 178 12.55 7.23 -5.21
N TRP A 179 11.34 7.67 -5.58
CA TRP A 179 10.42 6.83 -6.34
C TRP A 179 10.55 7.15 -7.82
N PRO A 180 10.75 6.14 -8.70
CA PRO A 180 10.87 6.38 -10.13
C PRO A 180 9.58 6.96 -10.70
N SER A 181 9.72 7.80 -11.72
CA SER A 181 8.58 8.27 -12.52
C SER A 181 7.75 7.09 -12.99
N PRO A 182 6.42 7.20 -13.02
CA PRO A 182 5.61 6.26 -13.75
C PRO A 182 6.09 6.30 -15.20
N LYS A 183 6.90 5.33 -15.62
CA LYS A 183 7.22 5.22 -17.04
C LYS A 183 5.88 5.07 -17.74
N THR A 184 5.56 6.00 -18.61
CA THR A 184 4.50 5.90 -19.62
C THR A 184 4.93 4.86 -20.66
N ASN A 185 5.35 3.67 -20.21
CA ASN A 185 5.45 2.51 -21.06
C ASN A 185 4.04 2.27 -21.55
N GLY A 186 3.82 2.64 -22.81
CA GLY A 186 2.51 2.71 -23.45
C GLY A 186 1.57 1.64 -22.95
N LEU A 187 0.33 1.96 -22.80
CA LEU A 187 -0.83 1.26 -22.20
C LEU A 187 -0.82 -0.29 -22.23
N ARG A 188 0.27 -0.90 -21.79
CA ARG A 188 0.33 -2.33 -21.56
C ARG A 188 -0.29 -2.59 -20.19
N GLY A 189 -1.55 -3.00 -20.17
CA GLY A 189 -2.21 -3.43 -18.94
C GLY A 189 -1.52 -4.65 -18.31
N THR A 190 -1.79 -4.86 -17.04
CA THR A 190 -1.26 -5.97 -16.24
C THR A 190 -1.87 -7.30 -16.72
N ARG A 191 -1.04 -8.35 -16.82
CA ARG A 191 -1.45 -9.71 -17.13
C ARG A 191 -1.48 -10.55 -15.86
N LEU A 192 -2.63 -11.13 -15.52
CA LEU A 192 -2.84 -11.88 -14.30
C LEU A 192 -2.91 -13.38 -14.56
N LEU A 193 -2.27 -14.17 -13.70
CA LEU A 193 -2.43 -15.61 -13.62
C LEU A 193 -3.28 -15.96 -12.38
N ALA A 194 -4.40 -16.61 -12.55
CA ALA A 194 -5.21 -17.08 -11.43
C ALA A 194 -4.46 -18.11 -10.59
N SER A 195 -4.52 -17.97 -9.25
CA SER A 195 -3.91 -18.93 -8.34
C SER A 195 -4.60 -20.28 -8.44
N ARG A 196 -3.84 -21.36 -8.23
CA ARG A 196 -4.37 -22.73 -8.16
C ARG A 196 -5.24 -22.87 -6.91
N GLU A 197 -6.19 -23.78 -6.95
CA GLU A 197 -7.08 -24.05 -5.83
C GLU A 197 -6.33 -24.45 -4.54
N SER A 198 -5.23 -25.18 -4.69
CA SER A 198 -4.38 -25.62 -3.57
C SER A 198 -3.53 -24.50 -2.94
N VAL A 199 -3.57 -23.28 -3.52
CA VAL A 199 -2.72 -22.15 -3.08
C VAL A 199 -3.59 -20.98 -2.69
N VAL A 200 -3.53 -20.60 -1.42
CA VAL A 200 -4.25 -19.46 -0.87
C VAL A 200 -3.29 -18.44 -0.29
N ARG A 201 -3.55 -17.16 -0.55
CA ARG A 201 -2.80 -16.06 0.04
C ARG A 201 -3.29 -15.74 1.45
N ALA A 202 -4.58 -15.89 1.69
CA ALA A 202 -5.25 -15.53 2.94
C ALA A 202 -6.43 -16.46 3.20
N TRP A 203 -6.80 -16.60 4.47
CA TRP A 203 -7.92 -17.43 4.93
C TRP A 203 -8.63 -16.78 6.10
N PRO A 204 -9.89 -17.13 6.40
CA PRO A 204 -10.62 -16.62 7.56
C PRO A 204 -9.85 -16.85 8.86
N GLY A 205 -9.72 -15.81 9.68
CA GLY A 205 -8.92 -15.86 10.91
C GLY A 205 -7.41 -15.75 10.71
N GLY A 206 -6.92 -15.76 9.46
CA GLY A 206 -5.52 -15.55 9.12
C GLY A 206 -5.08 -14.09 9.24
N THR A 207 -3.95 -13.78 8.64
CA THR A 207 -3.33 -12.45 8.67
C THR A 207 -3.55 -11.62 7.39
N GLY A 208 -4.40 -12.08 6.46
CA GLY A 208 -4.59 -11.48 5.13
C GLY A 208 -4.98 -10.00 5.13
N ALA A 209 -5.72 -9.56 6.16
CA ALA A 209 -6.10 -8.16 6.34
C ALA A 209 -5.02 -7.29 7.02
N ALA A 210 -3.94 -7.90 7.52
CA ALA A 210 -2.82 -7.21 8.14
C ALA A 210 -1.65 -7.06 7.16
N LYS A 211 -0.90 -5.96 7.28
CA LYS A 211 0.27 -5.70 6.42
C LYS A 211 1.55 -6.23 7.07
N VAL A 212 1.61 -7.57 7.19
CA VAL A 212 2.70 -8.31 7.86
C VAL A 212 3.60 -9.03 6.86
N GLY A 213 4.89 -9.12 7.17
CA GLY A 213 5.90 -9.69 6.28
C GLY A 213 5.62 -11.15 5.84
N GLY A 214 5.09 -11.96 6.75
CA GLY A 214 4.76 -13.36 6.48
C GLY A 214 3.80 -13.56 5.29
N ASN A 215 2.82 -12.67 5.09
CA ASN A 215 1.90 -12.75 3.95
C ASN A 215 2.62 -12.62 2.60
N TYR A 216 3.67 -11.80 2.57
CA TYR A 216 4.43 -11.55 1.33
C TYR A 216 5.39 -12.70 1.04
N ALA A 217 6.08 -13.20 2.05
CA ALA A 217 6.98 -14.34 1.89
C ALA A 217 6.26 -15.58 1.36
N ALA A 218 5.09 -15.90 1.92
CA ALA A 218 4.27 -17.03 1.47
C ALA A 218 3.78 -16.89 0.01
N ALA A 219 3.62 -15.66 -0.48
CA ALA A 219 3.15 -15.39 -1.84
C ALA A 219 4.26 -15.42 -2.91
N LEU A 220 5.55 -15.39 -2.52
CA LEU A 220 6.67 -15.23 -3.46
C LEU A 220 6.80 -16.37 -4.46
N SER A 221 6.61 -17.62 -4.04
CA SER A 221 6.72 -18.79 -4.93
C SER A 221 5.76 -18.70 -6.11
N GLU A 222 4.48 -18.39 -5.85
CA GLU A 222 3.49 -18.26 -6.91
C GLU A 222 3.75 -17.04 -7.79
N HIS A 223 4.24 -15.95 -7.19
CA HIS A 223 4.62 -14.76 -7.97
C HIS A 223 5.77 -15.07 -8.94
N VAL A 224 6.81 -15.81 -8.49
CA VAL A 224 7.93 -16.23 -9.35
C VAL A 224 7.43 -17.13 -10.47
N GLN A 225 6.57 -18.13 -10.18
CA GLN A 225 5.99 -19.00 -11.19
C GLN A 225 5.14 -18.23 -12.22
N ALA A 226 4.33 -17.27 -11.77
CA ALA A 226 3.57 -16.41 -12.67
C ALA A 226 4.50 -15.62 -13.60
N LYS A 227 5.58 -15.03 -13.08
CA LYS A 227 6.59 -14.30 -13.87
C LYS A 227 7.26 -15.19 -14.91
N GLN A 228 7.68 -16.42 -14.55
CA GLN A 228 8.28 -17.39 -15.46
C GLN A 228 7.35 -17.79 -16.60
N ARG A 229 6.03 -17.78 -16.35
CA ARG A 229 4.98 -18.04 -17.35
C ARG A 229 4.59 -16.78 -18.13
N GLY A 230 5.26 -15.65 -17.93
CA GLY A 230 5.05 -14.40 -18.66
C GLY A 230 3.91 -13.52 -18.13
N PHE A 231 3.40 -13.79 -16.93
CA PHE A 231 2.39 -12.95 -16.26
C PHE A 231 3.05 -11.94 -15.34
N ASP A 232 2.36 -10.83 -15.08
CA ASP A 232 2.90 -9.77 -14.23
C ASP A 232 2.60 -9.99 -12.75
N GLN A 233 1.42 -10.54 -12.43
CA GLN A 233 0.92 -10.75 -11.07
C GLN A 233 0.07 -12.01 -10.99
N VAL A 234 -0.19 -12.46 -9.75
CA VAL A 234 -1.15 -13.53 -9.44
C VAL A 234 -2.51 -12.92 -9.12
N LEU A 235 -3.58 -13.45 -9.70
CA LEU A 235 -4.95 -13.22 -9.23
C LEU A 235 -5.25 -14.21 -8.12
N TRP A 236 -5.35 -13.72 -6.89
CA TRP A 236 -5.58 -14.56 -5.73
C TRP A 236 -7.05 -14.95 -5.60
N LEU A 237 -7.28 -16.25 -5.52
CA LEU A 237 -8.59 -16.87 -5.38
C LEU A 237 -8.71 -17.55 -4.03
N TYR A 238 -9.95 -17.66 -3.52
CA TYR A 238 -10.24 -18.33 -2.26
C TYR A 238 -11.53 -19.14 -2.32
N GLY A 239 -11.52 -20.33 -1.70
CA GLY A 239 -12.68 -21.21 -1.55
C GLY A 239 -13.03 -22.00 -2.81
N GLN A 240 -13.98 -22.92 -2.67
CA GLN A 240 -14.43 -23.78 -3.76
C GLN A 240 -15.12 -23.02 -4.89
N ASP A 241 -15.76 -21.90 -4.55
CA ASP A 241 -16.39 -20.97 -5.47
C ASP A 241 -15.39 -20.05 -6.19
N ARG A 242 -14.10 -20.18 -5.84
CA ARG A 242 -13.01 -19.41 -6.43
C ARG A 242 -13.27 -17.91 -6.36
N GLN A 243 -13.66 -17.41 -5.17
CA GLN A 243 -13.84 -15.99 -4.90
C GLN A 243 -12.56 -15.21 -5.23
N ILE A 244 -12.69 -14.16 -6.01
CA ILE A 244 -11.58 -13.23 -6.29
C ILE A 244 -11.34 -12.38 -5.05
N THR A 245 -10.08 -12.31 -4.60
CA THR A 245 -9.69 -11.53 -3.43
C THR A 245 -8.79 -10.35 -3.76
N GLU A 246 -7.61 -10.58 -4.29
CA GLU A 246 -6.62 -9.56 -4.63
C GLU A 246 -5.85 -9.89 -5.90
N ALA A 247 -5.20 -8.89 -6.51
CA ALA A 247 -4.28 -9.04 -7.62
C ALA A 247 -2.86 -8.71 -7.15
N GLY A 248 -2.01 -9.73 -7.01
CA GLY A 248 -0.67 -9.57 -6.46
C GLY A 248 -0.68 -8.99 -5.04
N ALA A 249 -0.14 -7.80 -4.85
CA ALA A 249 -0.13 -7.05 -3.59
C ALA A 249 -1.09 -5.83 -3.64
N ALA A 250 -2.15 -5.89 -4.44
CA ALA A 250 -3.09 -4.81 -4.71
C ALA A 250 -4.55 -5.28 -4.64
N ASN A 251 -5.45 -4.39 -4.23
CA ASN A 251 -6.88 -4.68 -4.34
C ASN A 251 -7.33 -4.63 -5.81
N ILE A 252 -8.37 -5.39 -6.16
CA ILE A 252 -8.88 -5.49 -7.52
C ILE A 252 -10.29 -4.92 -7.64
N PHE A 253 -10.57 -4.30 -8.77
CA PHE A 253 -11.88 -3.84 -9.20
C PHE A 253 -12.20 -4.40 -10.57
N VAL A 254 -13.45 -4.79 -10.77
CA VAL A 254 -13.98 -5.26 -12.06
C VAL A 254 -15.19 -4.41 -12.43
N MET A 255 -15.27 -4.04 -13.70
CA MET A 255 -16.40 -3.31 -14.26
C MET A 255 -17.13 -4.20 -15.27
N TRP A 256 -18.42 -4.38 -15.06
CA TRP A 256 -19.27 -5.15 -15.97
C TRP A 256 -20.68 -4.57 -16.08
N LYS A 257 -21.37 -4.95 -17.12
CA LYS A 257 -22.80 -4.69 -17.25
C LYS A 257 -23.61 -5.81 -16.64
N THR A 258 -24.69 -5.47 -15.95
CA THR A 258 -25.71 -6.44 -15.54
C THR A 258 -26.47 -6.98 -16.77
N ASN A 259 -27.30 -7.98 -16.60
CA ASN A 259 -28.17 -8.48 -17.68
C ASN A 259 -29.18 -7.42 -18.15
N SER A 260 -29.50 -6.45 -17.30
CA SER A 260 -30.35 -5.28 -17.66
C SER A 260 -29.57 -4.15 -18.36
N GLY A 261 -28.25 -4.28 -18.50
CA GLY A 261 -27.38 -3.29 -19.16
C GLY A 261 -26.79 -2.24 -18.24
N SER A 262 -27.15 -2.20 -16.95
CA SER A 262 -26.61 -1.26 -15.95
C SER A 262 -25.14 -1.56 -15.67
N LEU A 263 -24.30 -0.53 -15.57
CA LEU A 263 -22.87 -0.69 -15.29
C LEU A 263 -22.64 -0.81 -13.78
N GLN A 264 -21.78 -1.74 -13.39
CA GLN A 264 -21.34 -1.97 -12.02
C GLN A 264 -19.83 -1.95 -11.91
N LEU A 265 -19.33 -1.29 -10.85
CA LEU A 265 -17.94 -1.35 -10.37
C LEU A 265 -17.91 -2.19 -9.10
N VAL A 266 -17.28 -3.36 -9.17
CA VAL A 266 -17.30 -4.36 -8.10
C VAL A 266 -15.90 -4.57 -7.55
N THR A 267 -15.81 -4.67 -6.22
CA THR A 267 -14.58 -5.05 -5.50
C THR A 267 -14.92 -5.94 -4.31
N SER A 268 -13.97 -6.79 -3.89
CA SER A 268 -14.15 -7.67 -2.73
C SER A 268 -14.41 -6.89 -1.45
N PRO A 269 -15.33 -7.36 -0.57
CA PRO A 269 -15.75 -6.66 0.62
C PRO A 269 -14.72 -6.78 1.77
N LEU A 270 -14.78 -5.83 2.70
CA LEU A 270 -14.14 -5.94 4.02
C LEU A 270 -15.16 -6.53 5.01
N ASP A 271 -15.40 -7.82 4.92
CA ASP A 271 -16.47 -8.54 5.63
C ASP A 271 -16.03 -9.21 6.95
N GLY A 272 -14.84 -8.86 7.44
CA GLY A 272 -14.27 -9.46 8.66
C GLY A 272 -13.59 -10.82 8.46
N ASN A 273 -13.65 -11.42 7.27
CA ASN A 273 -13.00 -12.71 6.97
C ASN A 273 -11.48 -12.61 6.80
N ASN A 274 -10.89 -11.42 6.87
CA ASN A 274 -9.45 -11.18 6.75
C ASN A 274 -8.82 -11.64 5.42
N LEU A 275 -9.60 -11.75 4.35
CA LEU A 275 -9.12 -12.23 3.05
C LEU A 275 -8.38 -11.17 2.25
N ILE A 276 -8.70 -9.88 2.45
CA ILE A 276 -8.11 -8.77 1.72
C ILE A 276 -7.57 -7.69 2.66
N LEU A 277 -6.57 -6.97 2.18
CA LEU A 277 -6.07 -5.79 2.88
C LEU A 277 -7.01 -4.61 2.71
N ALA A 278 -7.32 -3.90 3.79
CA ALA A 278 -8.03 -2.62 3.75
C ALA A 278 -7.15 -1.53 3.12
N GLY A 279 -7.14 -1.47 1.77
CA GLY A 279 -6.29 -0.55 1.02
C GLY A 279 -6.74 0.90 1.14
N ASN A 280 -5.79 1.83 1.42
CA ASN A 280 -6.08 3.27 1.42
C ASN A 280 -6.53 3.74 0.02
N THR A 281 -5.84 3.29 -1.04
CA THR A 281 -6.23 3.57 -2.43
C THR A 281 -7.59 2.94 -2.76
N ARG A 282 -7.85 1.70 -2.32
CA ARG A 282 -9.16 1.04 -2.50
C ARG A 282 -10.29 1.88 -1.92
N ARG A 283 -10.17 2.28 -0.65
CA ARG A 283 -11.13 3.15 0.03
C ARG A 283 -11.36 4.45 -0.73
N SER A 284 -10.28 5.08 -1.18
CA SER A 284 -10.38 6.35 -1.91
C SER A 284 -11.05 6.20 -3.27
N ILE A 285 -10.80 5.10 -3.99
CA ILE A 285 -11.50 4.79 -5.25
C ILE A 285 -12.99 4.57 -5.01
N ILE A 286 -13.38 3.84 -3.97
CA ILE A 286 -14.80 3.62 -3.64
C ILE A 286 -15.49 4.96 -3.34
N GLU A 287 -14.89 5.79 -2.47
CA GLU A 287 -15.44 7.09 -2.10
C GLU A 287 -15.57 8.02 -3.31
N LEU A 288 -14.54 8.09 -4.18
CA LEU A 288 -14.58 8.88 -5.42
C LEU A 288 -15.61 8.34 -6.41
N SER A 289 -15.64 7.03 -6.60
CA SER A 289 -16.57 6.40 -7.54
C SER A 289 -18.01 6.66 -7.15
N ARG A 290 -18.35 6.53 -5.86
CA ARG A 290 -19.69 6.86 -5.36
C ARG A 290 -20.04 8.33 -5.56
N ALA A 291 -19.10 9.23 -5.27
CA ALA A 291 -19.31 10.65 -5.45
C ALA A 291 -19.48 11.10 -6.92
N ILE A 292 -18.88 10.38 -7.88
CA ILE A 292 -18.86 10.77 -9.28
C ILE A 292 -19.87 9.97 -10.11
N PHE A 293 -20.00 8.65 -9.87
CA PHE A 293 -20.72 7.73 -10.76
C PHE A 293 -22.07 7.28 -10.21
N ASP A 294 -22.20 7.22 -8.87
CA ASP A 294 -23.41 6.75 -8.19
C ASP A 294 -24.33 7.93 -7.79
N ASN A 295 -24.16 9.05 -8.47
CA ASN A 295 -24.96 10.25 -8.28
C ASN A 295 -26.05 10.31 -9.36
N GLU A 296 -27.28 10.69 -8.97
CA GLU A 296 -28.41 10.86 -9.89
C GLU A 296 -28.15 11.90 -10.98
N ASP A 297 -27.29 12.90 -10.68
CA ASP A 297 -26.85 13.92 -11.65
C ASP A 297 -25.71 13.44 -12.57
N ALA A 298 -25.19 12.22 -12.38
CA ALA A 298 -24.21 11.66 -13.30
C ALA A 298 -24.87 11.39 -14.66
N GLY A 299 -24.33 11.96 -15.73
CA GLY A 299 -24.84 11.71 -17.08
C GLY A 299 -24.84 10.21 -17.40
N ASP A 300 -25.79 9.76 -18.23
CA ASP A 300 -26.02 8.35 -18.57
C ASP A 300 -24.75 7.59 -19.01
N GLY A 301 -23.77 8.28 -19.59
CA GLY A 301 -22.51 7.69 -20.07
C GLY A 301 -21.48 7.37 -18.98
N ILE A 302 -21.65 7.86 -17.76
CA ILE A 302 -20.71 7.66 -16.64
C ILE A 302 -21.37 7.09 -15.38
N ARG A 303 -22.68 6.89 -15.38
CA ARG A 303 -23.38 6.29 -14.26
C ARG A 303 -22.92 4.85 -14.03
N CYS A 304 -22.54 4.52 -12.79
CA CYS A 304 -22.04 3.21 -12.43
C CYS A 304 -22.32 2.92 -10.96
N GLU A 305 -23.00 1.82 -10.68
CA GLU A 305 -23.26 1.35 -9.32
C GLU A 305 -21.97 0.81 -8.69
N VAL A 306 -21.63 1.24 -7.46
CA VAL A 306 -20.38 0.86 -6.77
C VAL A 306 -20.67 -0.14 -5.67
N LEU A 307 -20.19 -1.38 -5.85
CA LEU A 307 -20.49 -2.51 -4.99
C LEU A 307 -19.25 -3.09 -4.32
N GLU A 308 -19.35 -3.23 -3.00
CA GLU A 308 -18.44 -4.05 -2.20
C GLU A 308 -19.12 -5.39 -1.94
N LYS A 309 -18.86 -6.38 -2.78
CA LYS A 309 -19.46 -7.73 -2.67
C LYS A 309 -18.48 -8.83 -3.03
N LYS A 310 -18.75 -10.02 -2.54
CA LYS A 310 -18.11 -11.23 -3.07
C LYS A 310 -18.41 -11.36 -4.56
N PHE A 311 -17.39 -11.73 -5.33
CA PHE A 311 -17.55 -12.10 -6.72
C PHE A 311 -16.51 -13.18 -7.09
N THR A 312 -16.84 -13.98 -8.08
CA THR A 312 -16.10 -15.20 -8.41
C THR A 312 -15.47 -15.11 -9.80
N VAL A 313 -14.55 -16.01 -10.05
CA VAL A 313 -13.98 -16.20 -11.38
C VAL A 313 -15.06 -16.53 -12.39
N THR A 314 -16.04 -17.36 -12.03
CA THR A 314 -17.15 -17.74 -12.91
C THR A 314 -17.98 -16.55 -13.36
N GLU A 315 -18.31 -15.61 -12.44
CA GLU A 315 -19.05 -14.38 -12.81
C GLU A 315 -18.25 -13.52 -13.81
N VAL A 316 -16.92 -13.46 -13.67
CA VAL A 316 -16.05 -12.73 -14.59
C VAL A 316 -15.99 -13.43 -15.96
N GLU A 317 -15.88 -14.78 -15.98
CA GLU A 317 -15.90 -15.56 -17.22
C GLU A 317 -17.24 -15.41 -17.95
N GLU A 318 -18.35 -15.51 -17.24
CA GLU A 318 -19.69 -15.29 -17.83
C GLU A 318 -19.86 -13.89 -18.38
N ALA A 319 -19.45 -12.87 -17.63
CA ALA A 319 -19.49 -11.50 -18.10
C ALA A 319 -18.63 -11.30 -19.37
N ALA A 320 -17.48 -11.94 -19.45
CA ALA A 320 -16.61 -11.89 -20.62
C ALA A 320 -17.24 -12.62 -21.82
N CYS A 321 -17.77 -13.83 -21.64
CA CYS A 321 -18.42 -14.62 -22.71
C CYS A 321 -19.67 -13.93 -23.29
N GLN A 322 -20.31 -13.08 -22.49
CA GLN A 322 -21.53 -12.33 -22.87
C GLN A 322 -21.24 -10.88 -23.31
N ASP A 323 -19.98 -10.53 -23.56
CA ASP A 323 -19.55 -9.16 -23.87
C ASP A 323 -20.00 -8.08 -22.86
N ARG A 324 -20.24 -8.49 -21.60
CA ARG A 324 -20.61 -7.60 -20.51
C ARG A 324 -19.43 -7.10 -19.69
N LEU A 325 -18.27 -7.76 -19.77
CA LEU A 325 -17.05 -7.34 -19.09
C LEU A 325 -16.47 -6.10 -19.75
N VAL A 326 -16.43 -4.99 -19.05
CA VAL A 326 -16.09 -3.66 -19.59
C VAL A 326 -14.67 -3.27 -19.25
N GLY A 327 -14.17 -3.66 -18.07
CA GLY A 327 -12.82 -3.34 -17.63
C GLY A 327 -12.47 -4.02 -16.31
N ALA A 328 -11.20 -4.02 -15.97
CA ALA A 328 -10.71 -4.37 -14.66
C ALA A 328 -9.42 -3.62 -14.36
N PHE A 329 -9.18 -3.33 -13.10
CA PHE A 329 -7.96 -2.67 -12.66
C PHE A 329 -7.61 -3.05 -11.21
N SER A 330 -6.33 -2.97 -10.89
CA SER A 330 -5.82 -3.11 -9.54
C SER A 330 -5.42 -1.76 -8.96
N VAL A 331 -5.47 -1.63 -7.62
CA VAL A 331 -5.14 -0.38 -6.94
C VAL A 331 -4.22 -0.60 -5.75
N GLY A 332 -3.21 0.27 -5.63
CA GLY A 332 -2.24 0.26 -4.55
C GLY A 332 -1.38 1.51 -4.52
N THR A 333 -0.62 1.72 -3.45
CA THR A 333 0.20 2.93 -3.25
C THR A 333 1.29 3.09 -4.32
N ALA A 334 1.83 1.97 -4.83
CA ALA A 334 2.96 2.00 -5.75
C ALA A 334 2.60 2.67 -7.08
N TYR A 335 1.47 2.27 -7.68
CA TYR A 335 1.09 2.68 -9.04
C TYR A 335 -0.37 3.17 -9.15
N TRP A 336 -1.02 3.43 -8.03
CA TRP A 336 -2.41 3.94 -7.90
C TRP A 336 -3.46 3.04 -8.56
N ILE A 337 -3.65 3.20 -9.88
CA ILE A 337 -4.61 2.44 -10.70
C ILE A 337 -3.85 1.81 -11.86
N GLN A 338 -3.84 0.49 -11.93
CA GLN A 338 -3.27 -0.28 -13.05
C GLN A 338 -4.36 -1.09 -13.73
N GLU A 339 -4.62 -0.80 -15.00
CA GLU A 339 -5.59 -1.57 -15.77
C GLU A 339 -5.08 -2.99 -16.01
N ILE A 340 -5.99 -3.95 -16.02
CA ILE A 340 -5.73 -5.37 -16.28
C ILE A 340 -6.09 -5.64 -17.73
N ALA A 341 -5.10 -6.11 -18.51
CA ALA A 341 -5.28 -6.45 -19.91
C ALA A 341 -5.75 -7.89 -20.13
N GLU A 342 -5.38 -8.78 -19.21
CA GLU A 342 -5.58 -10.21 -19.39
C GLU A 342 -5.66 -10.93 -18.03
N ILE A 343 -6.57 -11.89 -17.94
CA ILE A 343 -6.63 -12.86 -16.85
C ILE A 343 -6.55 -14.25 -17.44
N ASN A 344 -5.57 -15.04 -17.02
CA ASN A 344 -5.48 -16.46 -17.38
C ASN A 344 -6.01 -17.32 -16.23
N ILE A 345 -7.01 -18.13 -16.51
CA ILE A 345 -7.67 -19.02 -15.56
C ILE A 345 -7.56 -20.44 -16.10
N ASP A 346 -6.69 -21.25 -15.51
CA ASP A 346 -6.49 -22.66 -15.89
C ASP A 346 -6.25 -22.85 -17.41
N GLY A 347 -5.48 -21.94 -18.03
CA GLY A 347 -5.19 -21.97 -19.46
C GLY A 347 -6.19 -21.18 -20.33
N ARG A 348 -7.36 -20.84 -19.83
CA ARG A 348 -8.32 -19.99 -20.53
C ARG A 348 -7.94 -18.53 -20.34
N VAL A 349 -7.94 -17.77 -21.42
CA VAL A 349 -7.52 -16.36 -21.44
C VAL A 349 -8.74 -15.45 -21.62
N ILE A 350 -8.99 -14.62 -20.61
CA ILE A 350 -9.93 -13.52 -20.70
C ILE A 350 -9.16 -12.25 -21.07
N LYS A 351 -9.37 -11.73 -22.25
CA LYS A 351 -8.81 -10.45 -22.68
C LYS A 351 -9.73 -9.30 -22.27
N ILE A 352 -9.17 -8.27 -21.66
CA ILE A 352 -9.89 -7.10 -21.18
C ILE A 352 -9.41 -5.90 -21.97
N GLY A 353 -10.33 -5.18 -22.60
CA GLY A 353 -9.98 -4.00 -23.39
C GLY A 353 -9.53 -2.85 -22.49
N LEU A 354 -8.34 -2.33 -22.75
CA LEU A 354 -7.80 -1.17 -22.06
C LEU A 354 -8.45 0.12 -22.58
N GLY A 355 -8.65 1.09 -21.68
CA GLY A 355 -9.15 2.41 -22.06
C GLY A 355 -10.57 2.44 -22.66
N LYS A 356 -11.31 1.35 -22.61
CA LYS A 356 -12.67 1.26 -23.19
C LYS A 356 -13.72 2.08 -22.44
N THR A 357 -13.43 2.50 -21.22
CA THR A 357 -14.35 3.30 -20.42
C THR A 357 -13.70 4.59 -19.92
N PRO A 358 -14.44 5.70 -19.89
CA PRO A 358 -13.93 6.95 -19.34
C PRO A 358 -13.72 6.88 -17.80
N HIS A 359 -14.33 5.91 -17.12
CA HIS A 359 -14.36 5.79 -15.67
C HIS A 359 -12.97 5.69 -15.05
N VAL A 360 -12.13 4.76 -15.56
CA VAL A 360 -10.77 4.54 -15.02
C VAL A 360 -9.90 5.78 -15.24
N ALA A 361 -9.99 6.39 -16.42
CA ALA A 361 -9.25 7.62 -16.73
C ALA A 361 -9.69 8.77 -15.82
N LEU A 362 -10.99 8.92 -15.56
CA LEU A 362 -11.54 9.96 -14.70
C LEU A 362 -11.11 9.74 -13.23
N LEU A 363 -11.17 8.51 -12.73
CA LEU A 363 -10.67 8.20 -11.37
C LEU A 363 -9.18 8.49 -11.24
N ARG A 364 -8.38 8.12 -12.24
CA ARG A 364 -6.93 8.39 -12.26
C ARG A 364 -6.66 9.89 -12.25
N SER A 365 -7.36 10.67 -13.08
CA SER A 365 -7.24 12.13 -13.11
C SER A 365 -7.61 12.75 -11.76
N ARG A 366 -8.75 12.38 -11.18
CA ARG A 366 -9.20 12.93 -9.89
C ARG A 366 -8.26 12.61 -8.73
N MET A 367 -7.73 11.39 -8.69
CA MET A 367 -6.71 11.01 -7.70
C MET A 367 -5.43 11.83 -7.88
N SER A 368 -4.97 11.97 -9.12
CA SER A 368 -3.79 12.76 -9.48
C SER A 368 -3.96 14.24 -9.09
N ASP A 369 -5.12 14.84 -9.40
CA ASP A 369 -5.43 16.24 -9.07
C ASP A 369 -5.31 16.52 -7.56
N ILE A 370 -5.76 15.57 -6.72
CA ILE A 370 -5.63 15.68 -5.26
C ILE A 370 -4.18 15.50 -4.83
N MET A 371 -3.50 14.45 -5.31
CA MET A 371 -2.14 14.11 -4.92
C MET A 371 -1.13 15.20 -5.31
N PHE A 372 -1.34 15.84 -6.45
CA PHE A 372 -0.43 16.88 -6.96
C PHE A 372 -0.93 18.31 -6.77
N GLY A 373 -2.05 18.51 -6.06
CA GLY A 373 -2.52 19.82 -5.63
C GLY A 373 -3.24 20.65 -6.69
N ASN A 374 -3.66 20.05 -7.81
CA ASN A 374 -4.54 20.70 -8.78
C ASN A 374 -5.97 20.87 -8.25
N ARG A 375 -6.31 20.12 -7.18
CA ARG A 375 -7.60 20.18 -6.51
C ARG A 375 -7.41 20.15 -5.00
N GLU A 376 -8.01 21.12 -4.31
CA GLU A 376 -8.08 21.11 -2.84
C GLU A 376 -8.89 19.93 -2.34
N SER A 377 -8.39 19.26 -1.30
CA SER A 377 -9.05 18.12 -0.68
C SER A 377 -8.52 17.91 0.73
N GLN A 378 -9.41 17.54 1.65
CA GLN A 378 -9.03 17.08 3.00
C GLN A 378 -8.20 15.77 2.98
N TRP A 379 -8.09 15.12 1.82
CA TRP A 379 -7.24 13.93 1.65
C TRP A 379 -5.77 14.26 1.44
N ALA A 380 -5.49 15.51 1.10
CA ALA A 380 -4.13 16.04 0.95
C ALA A 380 -3.67 16.65 2.26
N ASP A 381 -2.71 16.00 2.91
CA ASP A 381 -2.10 16.46 4.16
C ASP A 381 -0.78 17.18 3.84
N ILE A 382 -0.75 18.49 4.06
CA ILE A 382 0.37 19.36 3.68
C ILE A 382 1.52 19.18 4.65
N VAL A 383 2.73 18.97 4.11
CA VAL A 383 3.96 18.90 4.87
C VAL A 383 4.64 20.30 4.85
N SER A 384 4.90 20.86 6.02
CA SER A 384 5.68 22.08 6.16
C SER A 384 7.15 21.80 5.83
N GLU A 385 7.79 22.68 5.06
CA GLU A 385 9.22 22.61 4.75
C GLU A 385 10.01 23.40 5.82
N GLU A 386 11.10 22.81 6.33
CA GLU A 386 12.03 23.49 7.25
C GLU A 386 13.22 24.08 6.53
#